data_8180cdb59b3b8fcd885ee57ff6725414
#
_entry.id   8180cdb59b3b8fcd885ee57ff6725414
#
_cell.length_a   1.000
_cell.length_b   1.000
_cell.length_c   1.000
_cell.angle_alpha   90.00
_cell.angle_beta   90.00
_cell.angle_gamma   90.00
#
_symmetry.space_group_name_H-M   'P 1'
#
loop_
_entity.id
_entity.type
_entity.pdbx_description
1 polymer ?
#
loop_
_entity_poly.entity_id
_entity_poly.type
_entity_poly.pdbx_seq_one_letter_code
_entity_poly.pdbx_strand_id
1 'polypeptide(L)'
;MKAPLSGSGKGLNWCKGIFTPFISGWCTRVAASQGGIIAEPIYNKVEDFAMEFYSDGTGEVTFMGYSLFHTGKSGMYEGNRLLSNEAIWKQLSQYVPSKVLTDLENCLKYRLSALVGSVYK
;
A
#
# COMPACT_ATOMS: atom_id res chain seq x y z
N MET A 1 -1.89 10.00 9.90
CA MET A 1 -2.64 10.87 8.98
C MET A 1 -1.96 10.84 7.62
N LYS A 2 -2.74 10.75 6.53
CA LYS A 2 -2.24 10.68 5.14
C LYS A 2 -2.96 11.71 4.28
N ALA A 3 -2.22 12.33 3.36
CA ALA A 3 -2.79 13.09 2.27
C ALA A 3 -3.30 12.10 1.20
N PRO A 4 -4.54 12.25 0.68
CA PRO A 4 -5.11 11.32 -0.31
C PRO A 4 -4.30 11.22 -1.60
N LEU A 5 -3.80 12.33 -2.10
CA LEU A 5 -3.01 12.43 -3.33
C LEU A 5 -1.53 12.63 -2.98
N SER A 6 -0.87 11.55 -2.62
CA SER A 6 0.54 11.55 -2.25
C SER A 6 1.17 10.18 -2.45
N GLY A 7 2.45 10.14 -2.78
CA GLY A 7 3.21 8.92 -2.99
C GLY A 7 4.54 8.89 -2.23
N SER A 8 5.15 7.72 -2.15
CA SER A 8 6.48 7.49 -1.58
C SER A 8 6.65 8.01 -0.16
N GLY A 9 5.59 8.02 0.65
CA GLY A 9 5.62 8.45 2.04
C GLY A 9 5.65 9.98 2.28
N LYS A 10 5.61 10.80 1.24
CA LYS A 10 5.71 12.27 1.38
C LYS A 10 4.51 12.91 2.08
N GLY A 11 3.33 12.38 1.92
CA GLY A 11 2.08 12.91 2.51
C GLY A 11 1.70 12.26 3.83
N LEU A 12 2.65 11.85 4.64
CA LEU A 12 2.41 11.21 5.94
C LEU A 12 2.68 12.17 7.10
N ASN A 13 1.84 12.11 8.12
CA ASN A 13 2.06 12.78 9.39
C ASN A 13 1.68 11.85 10.55
N TRP A 14 2.66 11.55 11.39
CA TRP A 14 2.51 10.60 12.49
C TRP A 14 1.95 11.29 13.73
N CYS A 15 0.77 10.86 14.17
CA CYS A 15 0.16 11.31 15.43
C CYS A 15 0.36 10.23 16.49
N LYS A 16 1.32 10.43 17.40
CA LYS A 16 1.64 9.50 18.48
C LYS A 16 1.08 10.04 19.81
N GLY A 17 -0.15 9.66 20.12
CA GLY A 17 -0.81 10.00 21.38
C GLY A 17 -1.47 11.38 21.41
N ILE A 18 -0.84 12.44 20.93
CA ILE A 18 -1.35 13.81 21.02
C ILE A 18 -1.59 14.40 19.62
N PHE A 19 -2.79 14.92 19.40
CA PHE A 19 -3.13 15.67 18.18
C PHE A 19 -2.70 17.15 18.37
N THR A 20 -1.47 17.45 17.94
CA THR A 20 -0.87 18.75 18.14
C THR A 20 -1.46 19.83 17.20
N PRO A 21 -1.33 21.14 17.55
CA PRO A 21 -1.73 22.24 16.65
C PRO A 21 -1.01 22.18 15.29
N PHE A 22 0.24 21.69 15.23
CA PHE A 22 0.97 21.46 13.97
C PHE A 22 0.25 20.44 13.09
N ILE A 23 -0.12 19.27 13.66
CA ILE A 23 -0.86 18.21 12.94
C ILE A 23 -2.23 18.72 12.51
N SER A 24 -2.93 19.45 13.37
CA SER A 24 -4.23 20.04 13.05
C SER A 24 -4.13 21.01 11.87
N GLY A 25 -3.18 21.93 11.90
CA GLY A 25 -2.95 22.88 10.81
C GLY A 25 -2.54 22.21 9.49
N TRP A 26 -1.75 21.14 9.55
CA TRP A 26 -1.42 20.32 8.39
C TRP A 26 -2.68 19.62 7.81
N CYS A 27 -3.49 19.00 8.67
CA CYS A 27 -4.75 18.35 8.26
C CYS A 27 -5.70 19.35 7.58
N THR A 28 -5.85 20.55 8.15
CA THR A 28 -6.70 21.60 7.58
C THR A 28 -6.24 22.00 6.18
N ARG A 29 -4.95 22.22 5.98
CA ARG A 29 -4.39 22.58 4.65
C ARG A 29 -4.59 21.45 3.63
N VAL A 30 -4.33 20.19 4.03
CA VAL A 30 -4.51 19.04 3.14
C VAL A 30 -5.99 18.86 2.79
N ALA A 31 -6.89 18.94 3.77
CA ALA A 31 -8.31 18.84 3.53
C ALA A 31 -8.84 19.93 2.58
N ALA A 32 -8.35 21.17 2.74
CA ALA A 32 -8.72 22.28 1.85
C ALA A 32 -8.21 22.08 0.41
N SER A 33 -7.01 21.50 0.23
CA SER A 33 -6.40 21.31 -1.10
C SER A 33 -6.78 20.01 -1.80
N GLN A 34 -7.11 18.94 -1.05
CA GLN A 34 -7.34 17.61 -1.58
C GLN A 34 -8.71 17.01 -1.22
N GLY A 35 -9.59 17.81 -0.61
CA GLY A 35 -10.94 17.40 -0.26
C GLY A 35 -11.06 16.57 1.01
N GLY A 36 -9.95 16.19 1.66
CA GLY A 36 -9.99 15.38 2.88
C GLY A 36 -8.62 14.91 3.35
N ILE A 37 -8.62 14.12 4.40
CA ILE A 37 -7.46 13.39 4.92
C ILE A 37 -7.85 11.96 5.22
N ILE A 38 -6.88 11.05 5.20
CA ILE A 38 -7.05 9.66 5.62
C ILE A 38 -6.41 9.49 6.99
N ALA A 39 -7.17 8.97 7.95
CA ALA A 39 -6.69 8.63 9.29
C ALA A 39 -6.68 7.11 9.45
N GLU A 40 -5.56 6.56 9.87
CA GLU A 40 -5.39 5.13 10.11
C GLU A 40 -4.68 4.91 11.43
N PRO A 41 -4.95 3.79 12.15
CA PRO A 41 -4.17 3.43 13.32
C PRO A 41 -2.72 3.12 12.95
N ILE A 42 -1.80 3.33 13.91
CA ILE A 42 -0.39 2.97 13.76
C ILE A 42 -0.23 1.54 14.28
N TYR A 43 0.14 0.61 13.40
CA TYR A 43 0.44 -0.77 13.75
C TYR A 43 1.94 -1.00 13.88
N ASN A 44 2.33 -2.04 14.65
CA ASN A 44 3.70 -2.54 14.66
C ASN A 44 3.97 -3.30 13.36
N LYS A 45 4.53 -2.59 12.40
CA LYS A 45 4.89 -3.15 11.11
C LYS A 45 6.07 -4.12 11.27
N VAL A 46 5.97 -5.30 10.64
CA VAL A 46 7.04 -6.31 10.59
C VAL A 46 7.69 -6.38 9.21
N GLU A 47 6.91 -6.17 8.15
CA GLU A 47 7.42 -6.22 6.78
C GLU A 47 6.57 -5.32 5.88
N ASP A 48 7.19 -4.72 4.87
CA ASP A 48 6.51 -4.03 3.78
C ASP A 48 6.58 -4.88 2.51
N PHE A 49 5.44 -5.15 1.90
CA PHE A 49 5.41 -5.86 0.63
C PHE A 49 4.35 -5.28 -0.31
N ALA A 50 4.52 -5.53 -1.60
CA ALA A 50 3.52 -5.26 -2.61
C ALA A 50 3.22 -6.51 -3.42
N MET A 51 2.05 -6.55 -4.02
CA MET A 51 1.64 -7.49 -5.05
C MET A 51 1.59 -6.75 -6.38
N GLU A 52 2.31 -7.24 -7.36
CA GLU A 52 2.39 -6.65 -8.68
C GLU A 52 1.40 -7.32 -9.63
N PHE A 53 0.62 -6.52 -10.34
CA PHE A 53 -0.35 -6.99 -11.31
C PHE A 53 -0.15 -6.27 -12.64
N TYR A 54 -0.27 -7.03 -13.71
CA TYR A 54 -0.25 -6.52 -15.07
C TYR A 54 -1.65 -6.56 -15.66
N SER A 55 -2.08 -5.47 -16.29
CA SER A 55 -3.30 -5.43 -17.10
C SER A 55 -2.93 -5.32 -18.56
N ASP A 56 -3.55 -6.14 -19.41
CA ASP A 56 -3.38 -6.11 -20.85
C ASP A 56 -4.24 -5.04 -21.56
N GLY A 57 -5.06 -4.30 -20.77
CA GLY A 57 -6.00 -3.29 -21.28
C GLY A 57 -7.31 -3.85 -21.83
N THR A 58 -7.51 -5.17 -21.83
CA THR A 58 -8.76 -5.83 -22.28
C THR A 58 -9.70 -6.17 -21.13
N GLY A 59 -9.28 -5.91 -19.89
CA GLY A 59 -10.01 -6.25 -18.67
C GLY A 59 -9.43 -7.46 -17.95
N GLU A 60 -8.44 -8.13 -18.54
CA GLU A 60 -7.69 -9.19 -17.87
C GLU A 60 -6.57 -8.61 -17.01
N VAL A 61 -6.38 -9.22 -15.82
CA VAL A 61 -5.32 -8.86 -14.89
C VAL A 61 -4.56 -10.12 -14.50
N THR A 62 -3.24 -10.08 -14.68
CA THR A 62 -2.33 -11.17 -14.34
C THR A 62 -1.49 -10.80 -13.12
N PHE A 63 -1.40 -11.70 -12.15
CA PHE A 63 -0.48 -11.55 -11.03
C PHE A 63 0.96 -11.81 -11.50
N MET A 64 1.85 -10.86 -11.26
CA MET A 64 3.24 -10.91 -11.71
C MET A 64 4.22 -11.34 -10.61
N GLY A 65 3.85 -11.14 -9.36
CA GLY A 65 4.68 -11.53 -8.23
C GLY A 65 4.58 -10.57 -7.05
N TYR A 66 5.52 -10.76 -6.13
CA TYR A 66 5.67 -9.96 -4.93
C TYR A 66 6.91 -9.09 -5.00
N SER A 67 6.88 -7.94 -4.35
CA SER A 67 8.08 -7.19 -4.03
C SER A 67 8.15 -6.90 -2.52
N LEU A 68 9.35 -7.01 -1.95
CA LEU A 68 9.64 -6.56 -0.59
C LEU A 68 10.39 -5.24 -0.66
N PHE A 69 9.97 -4.29 0.15
CA PHE A 69 10.60 -2.99 0.17
C PHE A 69 10.82 -2.48 1.59
N HIS A 70 11.63 -1.46 1.72
CA HIS A 70 11.90 -0.79 2.99
C HIS A 70 11.36 0.62 2.98
N THR A 71 10.78 1.00 4.11
CA THR A 71 10.44 2.39 4.39
C THR A 71 11.16 2.85 5.64
N GLY A 72 11.68 4.06 5.61
CA GLY A 72 12.32 4.69 6.76
C GLY A 72 11.35 5.02 7.89
N LYS A 73 11.88 5.54 8.99
CA LYS A 73 11.09 5.94 10.17
C LYS A 73 9.99 6.96 9.87
N SER A 74 10.16 7.76 8.84
CA SER A 74 9.16 8.72 8.34
C SER A 74 8.07 8.07 7.49
N GLY A 75 8.23 6.79 7.09
CA GLY A 75 7.39 6.10 6.12
C GLY A 75 7.79 6.35 4.67
N MET A 76 8.91 7.04 4.42
CA MET A 76 9.43 7.24 3.07
C MET A 76 10.03 5.94 2.54
N TYR A 77 9.74 5.64 1.26
CA TYR A 77 10.34 4.51 0.55
C TYR A 77 11.88 4.70 0.43
N GLU A 78 12.62 3.64 0.74
CA GLU A 78 14.08 3.63 0.72
C GLU A 78 14.66 2.65 -0.32
N GLY A 79 13.90 1.66 -0.75
CA GLY A 79 14.34 0.70 -1.77
C GLY A 79 13.70 -0.67 -1.66
N ASN A 80 13.90 -1.50 -2.69
CA ASN A 80 13.43 -2.88 -2.75
C ASN A 80 14.55 -3.86 -2.43
N ARG A 81 14.17 -5.04 -1.94
CA ARG A 81 15.03 -6.22 -1.92
C ARG A 81 14.87 -7.00 -3.22
N LEU A 82 15.99 -7.30 -3.86
CA LEU A 82 16.00 -8.14 -5.07
C LEU A 82 16.02 -9.62 -4.67
N LEU A 83 14.83 -10.22 -4.66
CA LEU A 83 14.62 -11.63 -4.30
C LEU A 83 13.70 -12.28 -5.34
N SER A 84 13.79 -13.62 -5.48
CA SER A 84 12.82 -14.36 -6.28
C SER A 84 11.45 -14.41 -5.59
N ASN A 85 10.38 -14.64 -6.36
CA ASN A 85 9.03 -14.78 -5.83
C ASN A 85 8.94 -15.88 -4.75
N GLU A 86 9.66 -17.01 -4.94
CA GLU A 86 9.70 -18.12 -3.98
C GLU A 86 10.36 -17.70 -2.66
N ALA A 87 11.44 -16.93 -2.73
CA ALA A 87 12.13 -16.42 -1.53
C ALA A 87 11.25 -15.43 -0.78
N ILE A 88 10.55 -14.53 -1.48
CA ILE A 88 9.61 -13.59 -0.90
C ILE A 88 8.43 -14.34 -0.27
N TRP A 89 7.82 -15.29 -0.99
CA TRP A 89 6.74 -16.12 -0.46
C TRP A 89 7.13 -16.83 0.83
N LYS A 90 8.31 -17.45 0.85
CA LYS A 90 8.84 -18.13 2.05
C LYS A 90 9.00 -17.16 3.22
N GLN A 91 9.46 -15.95 2.97
CA GLN A 91 9.60 -14.92 4.01
C GLN A 91 8.24 -14.44 4.53
N LEU A 92 7.29 -14.12 3.65
CA LEU A 92 5.95 -13.69 4.02
C LEU A 92 5.17 -14.78 4.78
N SER A 93 5.38 -16.04 4.41
CA SER A 93 4.75 -17.19 5.07
C SER A 93 5.17 -17.40 6.53
N GLN A 94 6.21 -16.72 7.00
CA GLN A 94 6.58 -16.68 8.42
C GLN A 94 5.62 -15.82 9.25
N TYR A 95 4.94 -14.86 8.63
CA TYR A 95 4.04 -13.91 9.29
C TYR A 95 2.58 -14.16 8.95
N VAL A 96 2.31 -14.66 7.76
CA VAL A 96 0.95 -14.83 7.22
C VAL A 96 0.79 -16.24 6.69
N PRO A 97 -0.28 -16.97 7.06
CA PRO A 97 -0.55 -18.30 6.47
C PRO A 97 -0.62 -18.24 4.93
N SER A 98 0.00 -19.19 4.26
CA SER A 98 0.06 -19.24 2.79
C SER A 98 -1.33 -19.16 2.14
N LYS A 99 -2.35 -19.76 2.77
CA LYS A 99 -3.74 -19.66 2.31
C LYS A 99 -4.22 -18.21 2.24
N VAL A 100 -3.87 -17.37 3.22
CA VAL A 100 -4.28 -15.95 3.25
C VAL A 100 -3.63 -15.17 2.10
N LEU A 101 -2.36 -15.44 1.78
CA LEU A 101 -1.67 -14.83 0.65
C LEU A 101 -2.35 -15.22 -0.67
N THR A 102 -2.68 -16.49 -0.85
CA THR A 102 -3.41 -16.98 -2.04
C THR A 102 -4.80 -16.38 -2.15
N ASP A 103 -5.55 -16.32 -1.05
CA ASP A 103 -6.90 -15.74 -1.03
C ASP A 103 -6.84 -14.24 -1.36
N LEU A 104 -5.82 -13.52 -0.86
CA LEU A 104 -5.60 -12.11 -1.14
C LEU A 104 -5.26 -11.88 -2.63
N GLU A 105 -4.36 -12.69 -3.19
CA GLU A 105 -4.01 -12.64 -4.62
C GLU A 105 -5.25 -12.79 -5.51
N ASN A 106 -6.05 -13.83 -5.26
CA ASN A 106 -7.28 -14.10 -6.02
C ASN A 106 -8.30 -12.97 -5.86
N CYS A 107 -8.48 -12.47 -4.64
CA CYS A 107 -9.39 -11.35 -4.37
C CYS A 107 -8.96 -10.09 -5.12
N LEU A 108 -7.68 -9.73 -5.07
CA LEU A 108 -7.15 -8.54 -5.74
C LEU A 108 -7.24 -8.70 -7.26
N LYS A 109 -6.86 -9.86 -7.81
CA LYS A 109 -7.00 -10.15 -9.24
C LYS A 109 -8.44 -9.93 -9.72
N TYR A 110 -9.42 -10.50 -9.02
CA TYR A 110 -10.83 -10.34 -9.35
C TYR A 110 -11.28 -8.88 -9.28
N ARG A 111 -10.92 -8.16 -8.21
CA ARG A 111 -11.31 -6.75 -8.01
C ARG A 111 -10.67 -5.83 -9.03
N LEU A 112 -9.40 -6.03 -9.33
CA LEU A 112 -8.68 -5.22 -10.32
C LEU A 112 -9.23 -5.47 -11.73
N SER A 113 -9.50 -6.71 -12.12
CA SER A 113 -10.14 -7.04 -13.42
C SER A 113 -11.48 -6.33 -13.58
N ALA A 114 -12.31 -6.30 -12.53
CA ALA A 114 -13.58 -5.58 -12.56
C ALA A 114 -13.41 -4.06 -12.72
N LEU A 115 -12.41 -3.47 -12.05
CA LEU A 115 -12.10 -2.05 -12.14
C LEU A 115 -11.58 -1.65 -13.52
N VAL A 116 -10.55 -2.35 -14.02
CA VAL A 116 -9.92 -2.06 -15.32
C VAL A 116 -10.91 -2.30 -16.46
N GLY A 117 -11.70 -3.39 -16.39
CA GLY A 117 -12.73 -3.68 -17.39
C GLY A 117 -13.85 -2.63 -17.47
N SER A 118 -14.11 -1.87 -16.40
CA SER A 118 -15.13 -0.81 -16.37
C SER A 118 -14.61 0.55 -16.85
N VAL A 119 -13.32 0.81 -16.72
CA VAL A 119 -12.71 2.14 -16.99
C VAL A 119 -12.31 2.31 -18.45
N TYR A 120 -12.04 1.23 -19.17
CA TYR A 120 -11.50 1.26 -20.55
C TYR A 120 -12.49 0.69 -21.61
N LYS A 121 -13.79 0.72 -21.32
CA LYS A 121 -14.83 0.40 -22.30
C LYS A 121 -15.29 1.64 -23.04
#